data_974457eb8fa619faaa4dc78b878cce19
#
_entry.id   974457eb8fa619faaa4dc78b878cce19
#
_cell.length_a   1.000
_cell.length_b   1.000
_cell.length_c   1.000
_cell.angle_alpha   90.00
_cell.angle_beta   90.00
_cell.angle_gamma   90.00
#
_symmetry.space_group_name_H-M   'P 1'
#
loop_
_entity.id
_entity.type
_entity.pdbx_description
1 polymer ?
#
loop_
_entity_poly.entity_id
_entity_poly.type
_entity_poly.pdbx_seq_one_letter_code
_entity_poly.pdbx_strand_id
1 'polypeptide(L)'
;MISFTACSGTTVNSVKSIHFPTKSFVKFESKLYRLKCTPKDPEDMNSRCREQIDGATGSGSVVGESVDGVYILTAGHMCDRKGDMLRFNEMLGREVEEPIEEKYYVHDIDLFQYNVKVLEFNKQDDVCLAFAWGLFAPSMKLSKQAPAIGEKVYNMAAPAGYMSPKAVPLFEGRYFGQGTDMDLYTVPAVGGSSGSPIFNKDSELIGMIYARHAHFHHITISPKYKRLMQFVLEGIKKDVAVRNRSHSVPRLKGLKIKISD
;
A
#
# COMPACT_ATOMS: atom_id res chain seq x y z
N MET A 1 -12.07 64.83 19.93
CA MET A 1 -12.49 63.96 18.81
C MET A 1 -11.32 63.04 18.50
N ILE A 2 -11.43 61.76 18.84
CA ILE A 2 -10.41 60.75 18.53
C ILE A 2 -10.92 60.00 17.30
N SER A 3 -10.22 60.13 16.18
CA SER A 3 -10.52 59.46 14.91
C SER A 3 -9.99 58.05 14.94
N PHE A 4 -10.85 57.04 14.90
CA PHE A 4 -10.47 55.66 14.73
C PHE A 4 -10.31 55.36 13.24
N THR A 5 -9.07 55.16 12.79
CA THR A 5 -8.77 54.65 11.47
C THR A 5 -9.03 53.15 11.47
N ALA A 6 -10.04 52.70 10.72
CA ALA A 6 -10.30 51.29 10.52
C ALA A 6 -9.18 50.66 9.72
N CYS A 7 -8.51 49.64 10.27
CA CYS A 7 -7.62 48.74 9.50
C CYS A 7 -8.43 48.06 8.41
N SER A 8 -8.08 48.34 7.16
CA SER A 8 -8.59 47.59 5.99
C SER A 8 -8.27 46.11 6.12
N GLY A 9 -9.31 45.29 6.06
CA GLY A 9 -9.19 43.85 6.18
C GLY A 9 -8.28 43.28 5.10
N THR A 10 -7.22 42.64 5.54
CA THR A 10 -6.44 41.72 4.72
C THR A 10 -7.36 40.58 4.32
N THR A 11 -7.59 40.41 3.02
CA THR A 11 -8.25 39.22 2.45
C THR A 11 -7.45 37.98 2.89
N VAL A 12 -8.00 37.22 3.81
CA VAL A 12 -7.49 35.91 4.16
C VAL A 12 -7.63 35.08 2.90
N ASN A 13 -6.51 34.83 2.20
CA ASN A 13 -6.46 33.86 1.12
C ASN A 13 -7.01 32.57 1.67
N SER A 14 -8.10 32.07 1.12
CA SER A 14 -8.70 30.79 1.50
C SER A 14 -7.61 29.71 1.38
N VAL A 15 -7.15 29.20 2.50
CA VAL A 15 -6.25 28.05 2.52
C VAL A 15 -7.02 26.93 1.84
N LYS A 16 -6.58 26.56 0.64
CA LYS A 16 -7.14 25.40 -0.08
C LYS A 16 -7.06 24.20 0.86
N SER A 17 -8.19 23.71 1.33
CA SER A 17 -8.22 22.49 2.16
C SER A 17 -7.64 21.34 1.36
N ILE A 18 -6.63 20.67 1.91
CA ILE A 18 -6.06 19.47 1.29
C ILE A 18 -7.11 18.36 1.42
N HIS A 19 -7.48 17.79 0.30
CA HIS A 19 -8.38 16.64 0.29
C HIS A 19 -7.54 15.36 0.38
N PHE A 20 -7.59 14.69 1.52
CA PHE A 20 -6.85 13.44 1.73
C PHE A 20 -7.58 12.26 1.08
N PRO A 21 -6.88 11.40 0.31
CA PRO A 21 -7.47 10.28 -0.43
C PRO A 21 -7.73 9.07 0.48
N THR A 22 -8.42 9.27 1.61
CA THR A 22 -8.62 8.22 2.63
C THR A 22 -9.35 6.99 2.11
N LYS A 23 -10.26 7.16 1.13
CA LYS A 23 -10.97 6.03 0.50
C LYS A 23 -10.07 5.16 -0.39
N SER A 24 -8.89 5.65 -0.75
CA SER A 24 -7.88 4.90 -1.52
C SER A 24 -6.91 4.14 -0.62
N PHE A 25 -7.01 4.31 0.70
CA PHE A 25 -6.19 3.60 1.67
C PHE A 25 -6.80 2.24 2.02
N VAL A 26 -5.93 1.25 2.22
CA VAL A 26 -6.30 -0.07 2.76
C VAL A 26 -5.30 -0.50 3.83
N LYS A 27 -5.77 -1.18 4.86
CA LYS A 27 -4.93 -1.96 5.76
C LYS A 27 -4.67 -3.31 5.10
N PHE A 28 -3.41 -3.70 4.95
CA PHE A 28 -3.00 -4.96 4.34
C PHE A 28 -2.63 -5.99 5.41
N GLU A 29 -3.05 -7.23 5.25
CA GLU A 29 -2.71 -8.33 6.14
C GLU A 29 -2.20 -9.53 5.34
N SER A 30 -1.07 -10.10 5.80
CA SER A 30 -0.56 -11.40 5.36
C SER A 30 -0.68 -12.37 6.52
N LYS A 31 -1.21 -13.57 6.29
CA LYS A 31 -1.38 -14.62 7.31
C LYS A 31 -0.84 -15.94 6.81
N LEU A 32 -0.03 -16.60 7.63
CA LEU A 32 0.49 -17.93 7.36
C LEU A 32 -0.28 -18.98 8.17
N TYR A 33 -0.67 -20.03 7.48
CA TYR A 33 -1.39 -21.14 8.06
C TYR A 33 -0.62 -22.44 7.83
N ARG A 34 -0.47 -23.24 8.89
CA ARG A 34 -0.06 -24.65 8.78
C ARG A 34 -1.30 -25.48 8.52
N LEU A 35 -1.21 -26.42 7.58
CA LEU A 35 -2.27 -27.37 7.31
C LEU A 35 -2.06 -28.62 8.16
N LYS A 36 -2.95 -28.86 9.14
CA LYS A 36 -2.87 -30.00 10.07
C LYS A 36 -3.47 -31.29 9.52
N CYS A 37 -4.23 -31.20 8.43
CA CYS A 37 -4.87 -32.35 7.80
C CYS A 37 -4.82 -32.22 6.28
N THR A 38 -4.73 -33.38 5.60
CA THR A 38 -4.90 -33.43 4.15
C THR A 38 -6.39 -33.42 3.85
N PRO A 39 -6.93 -32.39 3.21
CA PRO A 39 -8.36 -32.34 2.90
C PRO A 39 -8.72 -33.50 1.98
N LYS A 40 -9.77 -34.24 2.32
CA LYS A 40 -10.33 -35.28 1.44
C LYS A 40 -11.17 -34.66 0.32
N ASP A 41 -11.64 -33.42 0.50
CA ASP A 41 -12.43 -32.64 -0.43
C ASP A 41 -11.98 -31.17 -0.35
N PRO A 42 -11.89 -30.42 -1.48
CA PRO A 42 -11.60 -28.99 -1.48
C PRO A 42 -12.57 -28.14 -0.65
N GLU A 43 -13.80 -28.57 -0.47
CA GLU A 43 -14.79 -27.91 0.39
C GLU A 43 -14.59 -28.20 1.89
N ASP A 44 -13.86 -29.27 2.23
CA ASP A 44 -13.54 -29.68 3.61
C ASP A 44 -12.34 -28.91 4.20
N MET A 45 -11.87 -27.87 3.52
CA MET A 45 -10.85 -26.93 3.99
C MET A 45 -11.37 -26.05 5.13
N ASN A 46 -12.00 -26.70 6.09
CA ASN A 46 -12.62 -26.09 7.24
C ASN A 46 -11.56 -25.47 8.17
N SER A 47 -11.94 -24.44 8.92
CA SER A 47 -11.10 -23.74 9.91
C SER A 47 -10.39 -24.68 10.91
N ARG A 48 -10.89 -25.91 11.08
CA ARG A 48 -10.29 -26.94 11.95
C ARG A 48 -9.01 -27.55 11.41
N CYS A 49 -8.77 -27.51 10.09
CA CYS A 49 -7.56 -28.05 9.45
C CYS A 49 -6.43 -27.01 9.32
N ARG A 50 -6.68 -25.75 9.67
CA ARG A 50 -5.73 -24.65 9.54
C ARG A 50 -5.40 -24.07 10.90
N GLU A 51 -4.13 -23.95 11.18
CA GLU A 51 -3.61 -23.23 12.34
C GLU A 51 -2.86 -21.99 11.85
N GLN A 52 -3.28 -20.82 12.26
CA GLN A 52 -2.51 -19.62 11.97
C GLN A 52 -1.22 -19.65 12.81
N ILE A 53 -0.07 -19.67 12.12
CA ILE A 53 1.26 -19.77 12.75
C ILE A 53 1.99 -18.42 12.76
N ASP A 54 1.66 -17.52 11.84
CA ASP A 54 2.27 -16.19 11.76
C ASP A 54 1.31 -15.23 11.04
N GLY A 55 1.60 -13.94 11.13
CA GLY A 55 0.88 -12.89 10.42
C GLY A 55 1.58 -11.55 10.53
N ALA A 56 1.37 -10.73 9.52
CA ALA A 56 1.86 -9.36 9.50
C ALA A 56 0.74 -8.41 9.07
N THR A 57 0.77 -7.22 9.66
CA THR A 57 -0.09 -6.12 9.25
C THR A 57 0.76 -5.03 8.61
N GLY A 58 0.28 -4.51 7.52
CA GLY A 58 0.85 -3.41 6.77
C GLY A 58 -0.22 -2.43 6.30
N SER A 59 0.18 -1.57 5.42
CA SER A 59 -0.65 -0.57 4.76
C SER A 59 -0.61 -0.78 3.25
N GLY A 60 -1.54 -0.20 2.53
CA GLY A 60 -1.54 -0.19 1.07
C GLY A 60 -2.36 0.95 0.51
N SER A 61 -2.28 1.10 -0.78
CA SER A 61 -3.08 2.09 -1.51
C SER A 61 -3.66 1.52 -2.81
N VAL A 62 -4.88 1.92 -3.12
CA VAL A 62 -5.50 1.62 -4.41
C VAL A 62 -4.82 2.48 -5.47
N VAL A 63 -4.24 1.83 -6.49
CA VAL A 63 -3.48 2.49 -7.58
C VAL A 63 -4.09 2.27 -8.97
N GLY A 64 -5.16 1.50 -9.05
CA GLY A 64 -5.90 1.28 -10.29
C GLY A 64 -7.27 0.67 -10.03
N GLU A 65 -8.23 0.96 -10.89
CA GLU A 65 -9.61 0.49 -10.81
C GLU A 65 -9.91 -0.44 -11.99
N SER A 66 -10.66 -1.50 -11.73
CA SER A 66 -11.17 -2.45 -12.72
C SER A 66 -12.67 -2.69 -12.48
N VAL A 67 -13.34 -3.32 -13.43
CA VAL A 67 -14.75 -3.70 -13.29
C VAL A 67 -14.99 -4.75 -12.21
N ASP A 68 -13.96 -5.53 -11.85
CA ASP A 68 -14.07 -6.65 -10.90
C ASP A 68 -13.44 -6.35 -9.54
N GLY A 69 -12.79 -5.20 -9.39
CA GLY A 69 -12.07 -4.83 -8.16
C GLY A 69 -10.98 -3.78 -8.40
N VAL A 70 -9.97 -3.77 -7.54
CA VAL A 70 -8.92 -2.74 -7.57
C VAL A 70 -7.52 -3.32 -7.48
N TYR A 71 -6.54 -2.59 -8.02
CA TYR A 71 -5.11 -2.86 -7.87
C TYR A 71 -4.59 -2.14 -6.62
N ILE A 72 -3.81 -2.87 -5.82
CA ILE A 72 -3.27 -2.39 -4.56
C ILE A 72 -1.76 -2.43 -4.60
N LEU A 73 -1.14 -1.32 -4.25
CA LEU A 73 0.29 -1.19 -4.01
C LEU A 73 0.56 -1.37 -2.52
N THR A 74 1.54 -2.21 -2.17
CA THR A 74 2.04 -2.40 -0.81
C THR A 74 3.53 -2.75 -0.82
N ALA A 75 4.17 -2.91 0.34
CA ALA A 75 5.56 -3.33 0.43
C ALA A 75 5.75 -4.80 0.02
N GLY A 76 6.89 -5.12 -0.60
CA GLY A 76 7.19 -6.44 -1.15
C GLY A 76 7.25 -7.53 -0.08
N HIS A 77 7.84 -7.23 1.09
CA HIS A 77 7.91 -8.16 2.22
C HIS A 77 6.52 -8.52 2.81
N MET A 78 5.48 -7.74 2.50
CA MET A 78 4.10 -8.10 2.84
C MET A 78 3.54 -9.20 1.95
N CYS A 79 4.16 -9.46 0.79
CA CYS A 79 3.70 -10.40 -0.25
C CYS A 79 4.57 -11.66 -0.38
N ASP A 80 5.56 -11.85 0.48
CA ASP A 80 6.44 -13.05 0.50
C ASP A 80 6.75 -13.47 1.94
N ARG A 81 5.77 -13.41 2.81
CA ARG A 81 5.94 -13.72 4.23
C ARG A 81 6.36 -15.17 4.46
N LYS A 82 5.77 -16.10 3.68
CA LYS A 82 6.19 -17.52 3.70
C LYS A 82 7.66 -17.66 3.32
N GLY A 83 8.09 -17.03 2.23
CA GLY A 83 9.48 -17.08 1.80
C GLY A 83 10.44 -16.48 2.83
N ASP A 84 10.09 -15.37 3.48
CA ASP A 84 10.90 -14.78 4.54
C ASP A 84 11.00 -15.70 5.77
N MET A 85 9.88 -16.30 6.18
CA MET A 85 9.86 -17.25 7.29
C MET A 85 10.71 -18.49 7.00
N LEU A 86 10.62 -19.07 5.79
CA LEU A 86 11.42 -20.23 5.40
C LEU A 86 12.91 -19.90 5.41
N ARG A 87 13.33 -18.79 4.80
CA ARG A 87 14.73 -18.33 4.81
C ARG A 87 15.26 -18.09 6.22
N PHE A 88 14.46 -17.49 7.09
CA PHE A 88 14.85 -17.24 8.48
C PHE A 88 15.05 -18.56 9.25
N ASN A 89 14.15 -19.53 9.10
CA ASN A 89 14.30 -20.84 9.74
C ASN A 89 15.49 -21.65 9.19
N GLU A 90 15.71 -21.62 7.87
CA GLU A 90 16.88 -22.22 7.23
C GLU A 90 18.19 -21.65 7.81
N MET A 91 18.29 -20.33 7.95
CA MET A 91 19.45 -19.66 8.55
C MET A 91 19.68 -20.08 10.01
N LEU A 92 18.63 -20.45 10.75
CA LEU A 92 18.71 -20.94 12.13
C LEU A 92 18.88 -22.47 12.21
N GLY A 93 18.97 -23.18 11.08
CA GLY A 93 19.03 -24.64 11.03
C GLY A 93 17.75 -25.32 11.56
N ARG A 94 16.61 -24.67 11.45
CA ARG A 94 15.31 -25.19 11.90
C ARG A 94 14.52 -25.74 10.73
N GLU A 95 14.03 -26.96 10.88
CA GLU A 95 13.06 -27.53 9.94
C GLU A 95 11.69 -26.86 10.13
N VAL A 96 11.01 -26.63 9.02
CA VAL A 96 9.66 -26.07 9.01
C VAL A 96 8.71 -27.13 8.49
N GLU A 97 7.73 -27.52 9.32
CA GLU A 97 6.69 -28.46 8.90
C GLU A 97 5.81 -27.84 7.80
N GLU A 98 5.80 -28.44 6.64
CA GLU A 98 4.93 -28.11 5.51
C GLU A 98 3.73 -29.10 5.45
N PRO A 99 2.60 -28.74 4.83
CA PRO A 99 2.40 -27.59 3.95
C PRO A 99 2.00 -26.32 4.70
N ILE A 100 2.54 -25.18 4.24
CA ILE A 100 2.19 -23.85 4.71
C ILE A 100 1.44 -23.10 3.60
N GLU A 101 0.27 -22.59 3.93
CA GLU A 101 -0.55 -21.73 3.06
C GLU A 101 -0.38 -20.26 3.48
N GLU A 102 -0.16 -19.38 2.51
CA GLU A 102 -0.14 -17.94 2.72
C GLU A 102 -1.40 -17.31 2.15
N LYS A 103 -2.05 -16.46 2.93
CA LYS A 103 -3.27 -15.73 2.53
C LYS A 103 -3.11 -14.24 2.78
N TYR A 104 -3.67 -13.48 1.87
CA TYR A 104 -3.62 -12.02 1.89
C TYR A 104 -5.02 -11.45 1.95
N TYR A 105 -5.15 -10.41 2.77
CA TYR A 105 -6.40 -9.70 2.96
C TYR A 105 -6.14 -8.21 2.95
N VAL A 106 -7.15 -7.44 2.58
CA VAL A 106 -7.18 -6.01 2.84
C VAL A 106 -8.47 -5.64 3.54
N HIS A 107 -8.37 -4.60 4.35
CA HIS A 107 -9.53 -3.95 4.96
C HIS A 107 -9.64 -2.55 4.39
N ASP A 108 -10.82 -2.21 3.93
CA ASP A 108 -11.14 -0.86 3.49
C ASP A 108 -11.32 0.10 4.68
N ILE A 109 -11.65 1.35 4.39
CA ILE A 109 -11.84 2.38 5.42
C ILE A 109 -13.03 2.10 6.36
N ASP A 110 -13.98 1.28 5.94
CA ASP A 110 -15.12 0.84 6.75
C ASP A 110 -14.85 -0.49 7.47
N LEU A 111 -13.62 -1.02 7.36
CA LEU A 111 -13.12 -2.29 7.92
C LEU A 111 -13.72 -3.56 7.30
N PHE A 112 -14.36 -3.48 6.13
CA PHE A 112 -14.73 -4.67 5.38
C PHE A 112 -13.49 -5.37 4.84
N GLN A 113 -13.46 -6.70 5.03
CA GLN A 113 -12.32 -7.53 4.60
C GLN A 113 -12.55 -8.08 3.21
N TYR A 114 -11.51 -8.01 2.37
CA TYR A 114 -11.48 -8.57 1.02
C TYR A 114 -10.28 -9.49 0.85
N ASN A 115 -10.47 -10.59 0.08
CA ASN A 115 -9.38 -11.46 -0.32
C ASN A 115 -8.53 -10.78 -1.39
N VAL A 116 -7.23 -11.00 -1.31
CA VAL A 116 -6.25 -10.41 -2.22
C VAL A 116 -5.42 -11.50 -2.89
N LYS A 117 -5.12 -11.30 -4.16
CA LYS A 117 -4.12 -12.08 -4.90
C LYS A 117 -2.91 -11.21 -5.18
N VAL A 118 -1.74 -11.69 -4.80
CA VAL A 118 -0.48 -11.10 -5.23
C VAL A 118 -0.32 -11.35 -6.74
N LEU A 119 -0.06 -10.28 -7.49
CA LEU A 119 0.16 -10.32 -8.94
C LEU A 119 1.65 -10.35 -9.26
N GLU A 120 2.40 -9.43 -8.65
CA GLU A 120 3.84 -9.29 -8.87
C GLU A 120 4.47 -8.64 -7.61
N PHE A 121 5.69 -9.04 -7.26
CA PHE A 121 6.49 -8.32 -6.26
C PHE A 121 7.97 -8.30 -6.67
N ASN A 122 8.68 -7.28 -6.23
CA ASN A 122 10.11 -7.09 -6.45
C ASN A 122 10.81 -6.95 -5.10
N LYS A 123 11.71 -7.90 -4.79
CA LYS A 123 12.45 -7.90 -3.52
C LYS A 123 13.50 -6.79 -3.42
N GLN A 124 14.10 -6.40 -4.53
CA GLN A 124 15.15 -5.36 -4.54
C GLN A 124 14.59 -4.00 -4.16
N ASP A 125 13.42 -3.65 -4.72
CA ASP A 125 12.74 -2.39 -4.47
C ASP A 125 11.72 -2.50 -3.32
N ASP A 126 11.52 -3.70 -2.78
CA ASP A 126 10.54 -4.03 -1.73
C ASP A 126 9.14 -3.48 -2.06
N VAL A 127 8.67 -3.79 -3.26
CA VAL A 127 7.35 -3.40 -3.77
C VAL A 127 6.51 -4.60 -4.15
N CYS A 128 5.21 -4.52 -3.95
CA CYS A 128 4.24 -5.54 -4.33
C CYS A 128 3.00 -4.90 -4.95
N LEU A 129 2.53 -5.49 -6.04
CA LEU A 129 1.25 -5.22 -6.65
C LEU A 129 0.32 -6.40 -6.44
N ALA A 130 -0.87 -6.12 -5.93
CA ALA A 130 -1.89 -7.13 -5.64
C ALA A 130 -3.24 -6.69 -6.21
N PHE A 131 -4.20 -7.62 -6.28
CA PHE A 131 -5.56 -7.36 -6.73
C PHE A 131 -6.58 -7.83 -5.71
N ALA A 132 -7.53 -6.96 -5.35
CA ALA A 132 -8.65 -7.26 -4.47
C ALA A 132 -9.94 -7.31 -5.26
N TRP A 133 -10.57 -8.50 -5.33
CA TRP A 133 -11.86 -8.67 -5.96
C TRP A 133 -12.97 -8.13 -5.07
N GLY A 134 -13.96 -7.49 -5.71
CA GLY A 134 -15.16 -6.99 -5.03
C GLY A 134 -14.93 -5.74 -4.18
N LEU A 135 -13.70 -5.29 -4.01
CA LEU A 135 -13.41 -3.98 -3.44
C LEU A 135 -13.58 -2.91 -4.54
N PHE A 136 -14.42 -1.93 -4.28
CA PHE A 136 -14.64 -0.78 -5.17
C PHE A 136 -14.28 0.49 -4.42
N ALA A 137 -13.08 0.97 -4.65
CA ALA A 137 -12.53 2.17 -4.03
C ALA A 137 -11.82 3.03 -5.08
N PRO A 138 -11.82 4.36 -4.95
CA PRO A 138 -11.16 5.24 -5.91
C PRO A 138 -9.64 5.03 -5.87
N SER A 139 -9.00 5.02 -7.04
CA SER A 139 -7.54 4.96 -7.12
C SER A 139 -6.90 6.30 -6.79
N MET A 140 -5.76 6.26 -6.10
CA MET A 140 -4.87 7.41 -5.99
C MET A 140 -4.37 7.79 -7.38
N LYS A 141 -4.26 9.08 -7.61
CA LYS A 141 -3.64 9.62 -8.82
C LYS A 141 -2.13 9.44 -8.70
N LEU A 142 -1.49 8.89 -9.74
CA LEU A 142 -0.04 8.78 -9.79
C LEU A 142 0.54 10.14 -10.24
N SER A 143 1.49 10.67 -9.49
CA SER A 143 2.17 11.90 -9.89
C SER A 143 2.99 11.66 -11.17
N LYS A 144 3.10 12.65 -12.04
CA LYS A 144 4.01 12.63 -13.20
C LYS A 144 5.42 13.11 -12.86
N GLN A 145 5.59 13.75 -11.71
CA GLN A 145 6.83 14.38 -11.31
C GLN A 145 7.34 13.80 -10.01
N ALA A 146 8.66 13.57 -9.94
CA ALA A 146 9.32 13.26 -8.69
C ALA A 146 9.21 14.45 -7.72
N PRO A 147 9.14 14.20 -6.40
CA PRO A 147 9.08 15.28 -5.43
C PRO A 147 10.36 16.12 -5.46
N ALA A 148 10.23 17.42 -5.19
CA ALA A 148 11.36 18.33 -5.04
C ALA A 148 11.91 18.28 -3.61
N ILE A 149 13.23 18.44 -3.44
CA ILE A 149 13.85 18.48 -2.12
C ILE A 149 13.22 19.60 -1.27
N GLY A 150 12.81 19.24 -0.03
CA GLY A 150 12.09 20.12 0.86
C GLY A 150 10.57 20.17 0.64
N GLU A 151 10.05 19.52 -0.39
CA GLU A 151 8.61 19.44 -0.65
C GLU A 151 7.86 18.79 0.52
N LYS A 152 6.75 19.41 0.90
CA LYS A 152 5.85 18.91 1.93
C LYS A 152 5.11 17.68 1.40
N VAL A 153 5.12 16.62 2.18
CA VAL A 153 4.49 15.35 1.83
C VAL A 153 3.60 14.86 2.96
N TYR A 154 2.67 14.00 2.62
CA TYR A 154 1.72 13.38 3.53
C TYR A 154 1.80 11.87 3.41
N ASN A 155 1.44 11.18 4.50
CA ASN A 155 1.41 9.73 4.55
C ASN A 155 0.16 9.27 5.31
N MET A 156 -0.51 8.25 4.81
CA MET A 156 -1.58 7.53 5.51
C MET A 156 -1.08 6.13 5.83
N ALA A 157 -1.21 5.70 7.08
CA ALA A 157 -0.71 4.40 7.51
C ALA A 157 -1.63 3.76 8.57
N ALA A 158 -1.47 2.44 8.75
CA ALA A 158 -2.04 1.68 9.87
C ALA A 158 -0.91 1.27 10.83
N PRO A 159 -0.31 2.20 11.61
CA PRO A 159 0.78 1.91 12.53
C PRO A 159 0.35 0.86 13.55
N ALA A 160 1.15 -0.19 13.74
CA ALA A 160 0.81 -1.36 14.58
C ALA A 160 -0.55 -2.00 14.22
N GLY A 161 -1.01 -1.84 12.97
CA GLY A 161 -2.33 -2.30 12.52
C GLY A 161 -3.49 -1.40 12.96
N TYR A 162 -3.21 -0.26 13.61
CA TYR A 162 -4.25 0.64 14.11
C TYR A 162 -4.93 1.38 12.95
N MET A 163 -6.23 1.13 12.84
CA MET A 163 -7.16 1.83 11.98
C MET A 163 -8.56 1.69 12.61
N SER A 164 -9.36 2.72 12.59
CA SER A 164 -10.77 2.64 13.00
C SER A 164 -11.69 3.03 11.84
N PRO A 165 -12.98 2.67 11.88
CA PRO A 165 -13.89 2.98 10.79
C PRO A 165 -13.86 4.47 10.43
N LYS A 166 -13.62 4.76 9.15
CA LYS A 166 -13.52 6.10 8.57
C LYS A 166 -12.38 6.98 9.13
N ALA A 167 -11.46 6.39 9.90
CA ALA A 167 -10.34 7.12 10.48
C ALA A 167 -9.01 6.38 10.23
N VAL A 168 -8.18 6.97 9.38
CA VAL A 168 -6.83 6.51 9.08
C VAL A 168 -5.83 7.51 9.64
N PRO A 169 -4.82 7.07 10.43
CA PRO A 169 -3.75 7.95 10.89
C PRO A 169 -3.06 8.64 9.71
N LEU A 170 -2.95 9.96 9.81
CA LEU A 170 -2.34 10.82 8.82
C LEU A 170 -1.10 11.49 9.40
N PHE A 171 -0.03 11.47 8.65
CA PHE A 171 1.26 12.04 9.03
C PHE A 171 1.73 13.04 7.98
N GLU A 172 2.51 14.01 8.42
CA GLU A 172 3.12 15.04 7.60
C GLU A 172 4.63 14.97 7.71
N GLY A 173 5.32 15.25 6.61
CA GLY A 173 6.78 15.32 6.57
C GLY A 173 7.27 16.03 5.32
N ARG A 174 8.53 15.77 4.97
CA ARG A 174 9.16 16.34 3.77
C ARG A 174 9.94 15.27 3.02
N TYR A 175 10.01 15.44 1.71
CA TYR A 175 11.02 14.77 0.90
C TYR A 175 12.35 15.46 1.09
N PHE A 176 13.42 14.74 1.48
CA PHE A 176 14.71 15.37 1.67
C PHE A 176 15.82 14.88 0.73
N GLY A 177 15.49 14.02 -0.22
CA GLY A 177 16.39 13.66 -1.30
C GLY A 177 16.48 12.18 -1.60
N GLN A 178 17.43 11.84 -2.47
CA GLN A 178 17.68 10.47 -2.92
C GLN A 178 18.93 9.92 -2.26
N GLY A 179 18.85 8.68 -1.77
CA GLY A 179 20.02 7.82 -1.57
C GLY A 179 20.41 7.12 -2.88
N THR A 180 21.33 6.16 -2.80
CA THR A 180 21.81 5.41 -3.97
C THR A 180 20.67 4.69 -4.68
N ASP A 181 19.83 3.97 -3.94
CA ASP A 181 18.74 3.14 -4.50
C ASP A 181 17.35 3.43 -3.90
N MET A 182 17.20 4.54 -3.19
CA MET A 182 16.01 4.86 -2.44
C MET A 182 15.70 6.36 -2.46
N ASP A 183 14.46 6.69 -2.17
CA ASP A 183 13.99 8.03 -1.85
C ASP A 183 13.77 8.15 -0.33
N LEU A 184 14.08 9.31 0.25
CA LEU A 184 14.11 9.55 1.68
C LEU A 184 13.13 10.63 2.09
N TYR A 185 12.34 10.35 3.14
CA TYR A 185 11.29 11.22 3.65
C TYR A 185 11.37 11.36 5.17
N THR A 186 10.87 12.47 5.70
CA THR A 186 10.81 12.73 7.15
C THR A 186 9.43 12.46 7.75
N VAL A 187 8.72 11.45 7.25
CA VAL A 187 7.46 11.00 7.85
C VAL A 187 7.73 9.91 8.89
N PRO A 188 7.00 9.88 10.02
CA PRO A 188 7.18 8.83 11.01
C PRO A 188 6.68 7.49 10.49
N ALA A 189 7.36 6.39 10.85
CA ALA A 189 6.94 5.03 10.57
C ALA A 189 7.29 4.05 11.69
N VAL A 190 6.40 3.11 11.91
CA VAL A 190 6.58 1.96 12.80
C VAL A 190 6.08 0.70 12.09
N GLY A 191 6.17 -0.48 12.73
CA GLY A 191 5.54 -1.70 12.21
C GLY A 191 4.07 -1.44 11.84
N GLY A 192 3.61 -1.94 10.70
CA GLY A 192 2.29 -1.62 10.14
C GLY A 192 2.28 -0.46 9.14
N SER A 193 3.31 0.40 9.12
CA SER A 193 3.43 1.46 8.12
C SER A 193 3.97 0.94 6.77
N SER A 194 4.48 -0.28 6.68
CA SER A 194 4.95 -0.90 5.44
C SER A 194 3.86 -0.90 4.37
N GLY A 195 4.14 -0.39 3.18
CA GLY A 195 3.20 -0.27 2.07
C GLY A 195 2.36 1.02 2.09
N SER A 196 2.51 1.88 3.12
CA SER A 196 1.72 3.11 3.20
C SER A 196 2.10 4.11 2.12
N PRO A 197 1.10 4.75 1.46
CA PRO A 197 1.36 5.73 0.42
C PRO A 197 1.94 7.02 0.98
N ILE A 198 2.91 7.58 0.25
CA ILE A 198 3.38 8.96 0.41
C ILE A 198 2.83 9.77 -0.75
N PHE A 199 2.20 10.90 -0.48
CA PHE A 199 1.56 11.72 -1.49
C PHE A 199 1.83 13.21 -1.28
N ASN A 200 1.72 13.97 -2.37
CA ASN A 200 1.94 15.42 -2.37
C ASN A 200 0.67 16.19 -1.93
N LYS A 201 0.74 17.52 -1.92
CA LYS A 201 -0.38 18.42 -1.57
C LYS A 201 -1.60 18.29 -2.50
N ASP A 202 -1.43 17.74 -3.69
CA ASP A 202 -2.47 17.53 -4.69
C ASP A 202 -3.04 16.09 -4.61
N SER A 203 -2.72 15.36 -3.52
CA SER A 203 -3.13 13.98 -3.25
C SER A 203 -2.64 12.97 -4.29
N GLU A 204 -1.52 13.26 -4.93
CA GLU A 204 -0.91 12.38 -5.93
C GLU A 204 0.17 11.51 -5.28
N LEU A 205 0.16 10.22 -5.58
CA LEU A 205 1.14 9.26 -5.09
C LEU A 205 2.53 9.60 -5.63
N ILE A 206 3.49 9.79 -4.73
CA ILE A 206 4.89 10.09 -5.03
C ILE A 206 5.88 9.09 -4.43
N GLY A 207 5.43 8.24 -3.53
CA GLY A 207 6.27 7.25 -2.85
C GLY A 207 5.44 6.25 -2.04
N MET A 208 6.12 5.27 -1.47
CA MET A 208 5.55 4.26 -0.60
C MET A 208 6.58 3.87 0.46
N ILE A 209 6.20 3.81 1.72
CA ILE A 209 7.09 3.39 2.80
C ILE A 209 7.29 1.87 2.74
N TYR A 210 8.54 1.42 2.63
CA TYR A 210 8.85 0.01 2.86
C TYR A 210 9.75 -0.21 4.08
N ALA A 211 10.55 0.81 4.46
CA ALA A 211 11.45 0.74 5.60
C ALA A 211 11.57 2.08 6.32
N ARG A 212 12.19 2.05 7.48
CA ARG A 212 12.60 3.22 8.24
C ARG A 212 14.05 3.10 8.67
N HIS A 213 14.70 4.22 8.97
CA HIS A 213 16.02 4.20 9.53
C HIS A 213 16.03 3.59 10.94
N ALA A 214 17.00 2.71 11.23
CA ALA A 214 17.04 1.94 12.48
C ALA A 214 17.01 2.82 13.74
N HIS A 215 17.74 3.93 13.72
CA HIS A 215 17.90 4.84 14.86
C HIS A 215 17.06 6.12 14.77
N PHE A 216 16.51 6.45 13.60
CA PHE A 216 15.70 7.65 13.35
C PHE A 216 14.34 7.27 12.76
N HIS A 217 13.34 7.07 13.62
CA HIS A 217 12.01 6.64 13.21
C HIS A 217 11.26 7.66 12.33
N HIS A 218 11.75 8.90 12.27
CA HIS A 218 11.25 9.94 11.38
C HIS A 218 11.93 9.97 10.01
N ILE A 219 12.89 9.08 9.76
CA ILE A 219 13.46 8.89 8.43
C ILE A 219 12.93 7.60 7.86
N THR A 220 12.13 7.73 6.82
CA THR A 220 11.50 6.62 6.10
C THR A 220 12.05 6.51 4.70
N ILE A 221 11.98 5.30 4.20
CA ILE A 221 12.60 4.86 2.98
C ILE A 221 11.51 4.38 2.02
N SER A 222 11.57 4.88 0.80
CA SER A 222 10.72 4.50 -0.33
C SER A 222 11.59 4.02 -1.49
N PRO A 223 11.09 3.14 -2.36
CA PRO A 223 11.73 2.91 -3.66
C PRO A 223 11.89 4.21 -4.40
N LYS A 224 12.88 4.31 -5.28
CA LYS A 224 12.99 5.47 -6.17
C LYS A 224 11.71 5.70 -6.93
N TYR A 225 11.24 6.94 -6.92
CA TYR A 225 10.00 7.37 -7.57
C TYR A 225 9.81 6.77 -8.97
N LYS A 226 10.81 6.87 -9.85
CA LYS A 226 10.71 6.36 -11.22
C LYS A 226 10.49 4.84 -11.27
N ARG A 227 11.22 4.07 -10.42
CA ARG A 227 11.08 2.62 -10.36
C ARG A 227 9.71 2.20 -9.80
N LEU A 228 9.24 2.90 -8.77
CA LEU A 228 7.93 2.66 -8.19
C LEU A 228 6.81 2.88 -9.21
N MET A 229 6.81 4.03 -9.92
CA MET A 229 5.79 4.36 -10.92
C MET A 229 5.82 3.36 -12.09
N GLN A 230 7.01 3.01 -12.56
CA GLN A 230 7.19 2.02 -13.62
C GLN A 230 6.65 0.65 -13.19
N PHE A 231 7.00 0.17 -12.00
CA PHE A 231 6.52 -1.11 -11.46
C PHE A 231 4.99 -1.18 -11.42
N VAL A 232 4.33 -0.15 -10.91
CA VAL A 232 2.86 -0.08 -10.85
C VAL A 232 2.25 -0.13 -12.26
N LEU A 233 2.73 0.70 -13.17
CA LEU A 233 2.17 0.80 -14.53
C LEU A 233 2.39 -0.48 -15.33
N GLU A 234 3.58 -1.07 -15.26
CA GLU A 234 3.90 -2.31 -15.97
C GLU A 234 3.16 -3.52 -15.39
N GLY A 235 3.09 -3.63 -14.07
CA GLY A 235 2.38 -4.70 -13.40
C GLY A 235 0.89 -4.71 -13.73
N ILE A 236 0.23 -3.54 -13.72
CA ILE A 236 -1.17 -3.42 -14.13
C ILE A 236 -1.35 -3.80 -15.60
N LYS A 237 -0.48 -3.32 -16.49
CA LYS A 237 -0.52 -3.67 -17.93
C LYS A 237 -0.37 -5.17 -18.18
N LYS A 238 0.54 -5.84 -17.46
CA LYS A 238 0.74 -7.29 -17.55
C LYS A 238 -0.51 -8.06 -17.13
N ASP A 239 -1.10 -7.73 -15.97
CA ASP A 239 -2.31 -8.40 -15.50
C ASP A 239 -3.49 -8.20 -16.45
N VAL A 240 -3.71 -6.98 -16.93
CA VAL A 240 -4.72 -6.67 -17.95
C VAL A 240 -4.53 -7.51 -19.21
N ALA A 241 -3.31 -7.64 -19.69
CA ALA A 241 -3.01 -8.45 -20.87
C ALA A 241 -3.31 -9.95 -20.65
N VAL A 242 -3.01 -10.48 -19.45
CA VAL A 242 -3.34 -11.86 -19.07
C VAL A 242 -4.84 -12.08 -19.02
N ARG A 243 -5.59 -11.20 -18.34
CA ARG A 243 -7.06 -11.30 -18.23
C ARG A 243 -7.76 -11.20 -19.57
N ASN A 244 -7.28 -10.33 -20.46
CA ASN A 244 -7.82 -10.21 -21.82
C ASN A 244 -7.63 -11.48 -22.65
N ARG A 245 -6.55 -12.23 -22.44
CA ARG A 245 -6.30 -13.50 -23.15
C ARG A 245 -7.15 -14.67 -22.61
N SER A 246 -7.44 -14.67 -21.33
CA SER A 246 -8.20 -15.75 -20.67
C SER A 246 -9.72 -15.66 -20.88
N HIS A 247 -10.22 -14.53 -21.37
CA HIS A 247 -11.63 -14.32 -21.64
C HIS A 247 -11.85 -14.05 -23.12
N SER A 248 -12.57 -14.90 -23.81
CA SER A 248 -13.01 -14.74 -25.21
C SER A 248 -13.97 -13.56 -25.43
N VAL A 249 -14.18 -12.69 -24.44
CA VAL A 249 -15.04 -11.51 -24.48
C VAL A 249 -14.24 -10.29 -24.01
N PRO A 250 -14.20 -9.18 -24.77
CA PRO A 250 -13.51 -7.96 -24.36
C PRO A 250 -14.18 -7.30 -23.17
N ARG A 251 -13.81 -7.65 -21.93
CA ARG A 251 -14.44 -7.14 -20.70
C ARG A 251 -13.71 -5.99 -20.02
N LEU A 252 -12.60 -5.50 -20.59
CA LEU A 252 -11.83 -4.44 -19.94
C LEU A 252 -12.08 -3.01 -20.46
N LYS A 253 -13.37 -2.68 -20.75
CA LYS A 253 -13.74 -1.26 -21.01
C LYS A 253 -13.73 -0.36 -19.77
N GLY A 254 -13.28 -0.83 -18.61
CA GLY A 254 -13.40 -0.12 -17.34
C GLY A 254 -12.09 0.09 -16.55
N LEU A 255 -10.90 -0.20 -17.14
CA LEU A 255 -9.65 0.07 -16.43
C LEU A 255 -9.41 1.58 -16.31
N LYS A 256 -9.28 2.07 -15.08
CA LYS A 256 -8.93 3.46 -14.80
C LYS A 256 -7.63 3.51 -13.99
N ILE A 257 -6.59 4.00 -14.63
CA ILE A 257 -5.36 4.43 -13.95
C ILE A 257 -5.35 5.95 -14.02
N LYS A 258 -5.34 6.60 -12.88
CA LYS A 258 -5.29 8.05 -12.81
C LYS A 258 -3.83 8.50 -12.81
N ILE A 259 -3.41 9.17 -13.88
CA ILE A 259 -2.11 9.84 -13.95
C ILE A 259 -2.42 11.35 -13.95
N SER A 260 -1.62 12.14 -13.22
CA SER A 260 -1.76 13.61 -13.22
C SER A 260 -1.62 14.16 -14.65
N ASP A 261 -2.41 15.16 -14.98
CA ASP A 261 -2.31 15.87 -16.27
C ASP A 261 -1.04 16.70 -16.38
#